data_793dfeddfb35c969cb624799a76df8e3
#
_entry.id   793dfeddfb35c969cb624799a76df8e3
#
_cell.length_a   1.000
_cell.length_b   1.000
_cell.length_c   1.000
_cell.angle_alpha   90.00
_cell.angle_beta   90.00
_cell.angle_gamma   90.00
#
_symmetry.space_group_name_H-M   'P 1'
#
loop_
_entity.id
_entity.type
_entity.pdbx_description
1 polymer ?
#
loop_
_entity_poly.entity_id
_entity_poly.type
_entity_poly.pdbx_seq_one_letter_code
_entity_poly.pdbx_strand_id
1 'polypeptide(L)'
;MSSIDEIVRNCSHEKVAQAAVASLGCDVAGKVGVLATSRGMSVGAFTAQTVRQFHERGGDTEKRALGRAMHGADQPILSGLHHILRPILEECD
;
A
#
# COMPACT_ATOMS: atom_id res chain seq x y z
N MET A 1 -15.64 -6.83 9.88
CA MET A 1 -15.02 -5.60 9.41
C MET A 1 -13.95 -5.91 8.37
N SER A 2 -13.92 -5.17 7.30
CA SER A 2 -12.98 -5.45 6.21
C SER A 2 -11.63 -4.80 6.50
N SER A 3 -10.56 -5.59 6.42
CA SER A 3 -9.21 -5.08 6.60
C SER A 3 -8.82 -4.04 5.56
N ILE A 4 -9.36 -4.17 4.34
CA ILE A 4 -9.08 -3.21 3.27
C ILE A 4 -9.67 -1.84 3.61
N ASP A 5 -10.83 -1.80 4.29
CA ASP A 5 -11.44 -0.53 4.67
C ASP A 5 -10.54 0.23 5.64
N GLU A 6 -9.88 -0.47 6.54
CA GLU A 6 -8.94 0.16 7.47
C GLU A 6 -7.74 0.75 6.73
N ILE A 7 -7.19 0.02 5.78
CA ILE A 7 -6.06 0.51 4.98
C ILE A 7 -6.48 1.72 4.17
N VAL A 8 -7.64 1.65 3.51
CA VAL A 8 -8.14 2.77 2.70
C VAL A 8 -8.33 4.01 3.59
N ARG A 9 -8.92 3.82 4.77
CA ARG A 9 -9.18 4.94 5.68
C ARG A 9 -7.88 5.59 6.15
N ASN A 10 -6.90 4.77 6.53
CA ASN A 10 -5.63 5.29 7.04
C ASN A 10 -4.77 5.88 5.92
N CYS A 11 -4.71 5.21 4.77
CA CYS A 11 -3.84 5.64 3.67
C CYS A 11 -4.51 6.61 2.70
N SER A 12 -5.73 7.06 2.99
CA SER A 12 -6.37 8.12 2.21
C SER A 12 -5.76 9.50 2.52
N HIS A 13 -5.07 9.62 3.64
CA HIS A 13 -4.33 10.83 3.98
C HIS A 13 -2.89 10.70 3.54
N GLU A 14 -2.44 11.64 2.76
CA GLU A 14 -1.09 11.63 2.17
C GLU A 14 0.00 11.47 3.21
N LYS A 15 -0.08 12.20 4.32
CA LYS A 15 0.94 12.16 5.36
C LYS A 15 0.98 10.80 6.07
N VAL A 16 -0.19 10.22 6.31
CA VAL A 16 -0.27 8.90 6.94
C VAL A 16 0.28 7.82 6.00
N ALA A 17 -0.08 7.90 4.71
CA ALA A 17 0.41 6.95 3.72
C ALA A 17 1.93 7.04 3.59
N GLN A 18 2.48 8.25 3.61
CA GLN A 18 3.93 8.44 3.54
C GLN A 18 4.64 7.82 4.74
N ALA A 19 4.12 8.04 5.93
CA ALA A 19 4.69 7.46 7.14
C ALA A 19 4.61 5.94 7.13
N ALA A 20 3.51 5.38 6.63
CA ALA A 20 3.35 3.94 6.53
C ALA A 20 4.38 3.33 5.58
N VAL A 21 4.59 3.95 4.42
CA VAL A 21 5.60 3.47 3.46
C VAL A 21 7.00 3.53 4.07
N ALA A 22 7.31 4.61 4.78
CA ALA A 22 8.60 4.73 5.44
C ALA A 22 8.82 3.61 6.47
N SER A 23 7.75 3.17 7.12
CA SER A 23 7.81 2.09 8.10
C SER A 23 8.05 0.72 7.47
N LEU A 24 7.84 0.57 6.17
CA LEU A 24 8.08 -0.68 5.46
C LEU A 24 9.57 -0.93 5.16
N GLY A 25 10.40 0.06 5.39
CA GLY A 25 11.85 -0.07 5.20
C GLY A 25 12.38 0.77 4.05
N CYS A 26 13.69 0.97 4.06
CA CYS A 26 14.35 1.84 3.08
C CYS A 26 14.21 1.35 1.64
N ASP A 27 14.26 0.04 1.44
CA ASP A 27 14.16 -0.53 0.09
C ASP A 27 12.78 -0.25 -0.52
N VAL A 28 11.73 -0.49 0.25
CA VAL A 28 10.35 -0.25 -0.21
C VAL A 28 10.14 1.25 -0.42
N ALA A 29 10.51 2.05 0.56
CA ALA A 29 10.35 3.50 0.49
C ALA A 29 11.09 4.09 -0.71
N GLY A 30 12.30 3.60 -0.99
CA GLY A 30 13.09 4.05 -2.14
C GLY A 30 12.42 3.73 -3.46
N LYS A 31 11.94 2.50 -3.63
CA LYS A 31 11.26 2.09 -4.85
C LYS A 31 9.97 2.87 -5.08
N VAL A 32 9.17 3.03 -4.03
CA VAL A 32 7.94 3.81 -4.12
C VAL A 32 8.27 5.27 -4.47
N GLY A 33 9.33 5.81 -3.88
CA GLY A 33 9.77 7.17 -4.17
C GLY A 33 10.13 7.36 -5.65
N VAL A 34 10.83 6.41 -6.24
CA VAL A 34 11.18 6.47 -7.67
C VAL A 34 9.93 6.45 -8.52
N LEU A 35 8.99 5.55 -8.22
CA LEU A 35 7.74 5.45 -8.96
C LEU A 35 6.90 6.71 -8.83
N ALA A 36 6.79 7.24 -7.63
CA ALA A 36 6.02 8.47 -7.38
C ALA A 36 6.62 9.63 -8.16
N THR A 37 7.94 9.80 -8.10
CA THR A 37 8.63 10.87 -8.79
C THR A 37 8.42 10.77 -10.31
N SER A 38 8.47 9.56 -10.85
CA SER A 38 8.27 9.36 -12.29
C SER A 38 6.89 9.76 -12.75
N ARG A 39 5.93 9.84 -11.83
CA ARG A 39 4.55 10.24 -12.12
C ARG A 39 4.24 11.65 -11.63
N GLY A 40 5.25 12.37 -11.16
CA GLY A 40 5.07 13.73 -10.65
C GLY A 40 4.26 13.80 -9.36
N MET A 41 4.32 12.76 -8.53
CA MET A 41 3.55 12.68 -7.29
C MET A 41 4.46 12.54 -6.08
N SER A 42 3.96 12.94 -4.91
CA SER A 42 4.64 12.61 -3.66
C SER A 42 4.44 11.14 -3.33
N VAL A 43 5.30 10.60 -2.46
CA VAL A 43 5.20 9.21 -2.01
C VAL A 43 3.81 8.96 -1.39
N GLY A 44 3.36 9.88 -0.54
CA GLY A 44 2.05 9.74 0.11
C GLY A 44 0.90 9.75 -0.87
N ALA A 45 0.92 10.67 -1.83
CA ALA A 45 -0.14 10.77 -2.84
C ALA A 45 -0.17 9.52 -3.73
N PHE A 46 1.00 9.05 -4.15
CA PHE A 46 1.09 7.83 -4.96
C PHE A 46 0.56 6.62 -4.21
N THR A 47 0.94 6.48 -2.95
CA THR A 47 0.50 5.36 -2.11
C THR A 47 -1.01 5.39 -1.89
N ALA A 48 -1.56 6.57 -1.59
CA ALA A 48 -3.00 6.72 -1.38
C ALA A 48 -3.77 6.36 -2.64
N GLN A 49 -3.28 6.78 -3.82
CA GLN A 49 -3.91 6.43 -5.09
C GLN A 49 -3.85 4.92 -5.34
N THR A 50 -2.72 4.29 -5.07
CA THR A 50 -2.55 2.86 -5.26
C THR A 50 -3.50 2.06 -4.38
N VAL A 51 -3.65 2.44 -3.13
CA VAL A 51 -4.57 1.77 -2.21
C VAL A 51 -6.01 1.91 -2.70
N ARG A 52 -6.40 3.10 -3.14
CA ARG A 52 -7.75 3.30 -3.67
C ARG A 52 -8.00 2.47 -4.92
N GLN A 53 -7.04 2.40 -5.82
CA GLN A 53 -7.17 1.57 -7.02
C GLN A 53 -7.33 0.10 -6.68
N PHE A 54 -6.59 -0.37 -5.70
CA PHE A 54 -6.73 -1.74 -5.24
C PHE A 54 -8.14 -2.00 -4.70
N HIS A 55 -8.66 -1.06 -3.91
CA HIS A 55 -10.00 -1.19 -3.34
C HIS A 55 -11.08 -1.21 -4.42
N GLU A 56 -10.94 -0.35 -5.43
CA GLU A 56 -11.93 -0.23 -6.50
C GLU A 56 -11.87 -1.35 -7.52
N ARG A 57 -10.67 -1.81 -7.86
CA ARG A 57 -10.45 -2.78 -8.94
C ARG A 57 -10.18 -4.19 -8.48
N GLY A 58 -9.80 -4.36 -7.23
CA GLY A 58 -9.47 -5.66 -6.69
C GLY A 58 -10.70 -6.55 -6.60
N GLY A 59 -10.56 -7.79 -7.08
CA GLY A 59 -11.61 -8.79 -6.97
C GLY A 59 -11.63 -9.45 -5.61
N ASP A 60 -12.61 -10.33 -5.39
CA ASP A 60 -12.74 -11.04 -4.13
C ASP A 60 -11.51 -11.86 -3.78
N THR A 61 -10.91 -12.50 -4.79
CA THR A 61 -9.70 -13.31 -4.57
C THR A 61 -8.56 -12.45 -4.04
N GLU A 62 -8.39 -11.27 -4.60
CA GLU A 62 -7.32 -10.36 -4.21
C GLU A 62 -7.55 -9.81 -2.81
N LYS A 63 -8.79 -9.49 -2.48
CA LYS A 63 -9.15 -9.01 -1.15
C LYS A 63 -8.99 -10.09 -0.09
N ARG A 64 -9.28 -11.34 -0.43
CA ARG A 64 -9.05 -12.47 0.47
C ARG A 64 -7.57 -12.69 0.72
N ALA A 65 -6.75 -12.57 -0.32
CA ALA A 65 -5.30 -12.70 -0.19
C ALA A 65 -4.75 -11.59 0.71
N LEU A 66 -5.27 -10.38 0.57
CA LEU A 66 -4.90 -9.27 1.43
C LEU A 66 -5.25 -9.56 2.89
N GLY A 67 -6.48 -10.05 3.13
CA GLY A 67 -6.90 -10.40 4.47
C GLY A 67 -6.01 -11.45 5.10
N ARG A 68 -5.59 -12.46 4.33
CA ARG A 68 -4.67 -13.49 4.82
C ARG A 68 -3.30 -12.91 5.15
N ALA A 69 -2.81 -11.98 4.34
CA ALA A 69 -1.52 -11.34 4.59
C ALA A 69 -1.53 -10.51 5.88
N MET A 70 -2.69 -9.96 6.23
CA MET A 70 -2.84 -9.15 7.44
C MET A 70 -3.13 -10.00 8.68
N HIS A 71 -3.69 -11.19 8.50
CA HIS A 71 -4.10 -12.03 9.61
C HIS A 71 -2.89 -12.52 10.39
N GLY A 72 -2.89 -12.27 11.71
CA GLY A 72 -1.80 -12.70 12.57
C GLY A 72 -0.54 -11.85 12.50
N ALA A 73 -0.52 -10.81 11.68
CA ALA A 73 0.63 -9.92 11.59
C ALA A 73 0.67 -8.98 12.81
N ASP A 74 1.88 -8.66 13.26
CA ASP A 74 2.06 -7.72 14.37
C ASP A 74 1.55 -6.32 14.01
N GLN A 75 1.73 -5.92 12.74
CA GLN A 75 1.27 -4.63 12.24
C GLN A 75 0.44 -4.88 10.99
N PRO A 76 -0.85 -5.26 11.14
CA PRO A 76 -1.68 -5.66 10.01
C PRO A 76 -1.78 -4.62 8.90
N ILE A 77 -1.90 -3.34 9.26
CA ILE A 77 -2.01 -2.27 8.27
C ILE A 77 -0.75 -2.22 7.39
N LEU A 78 0.43 -2.31 7.98
CA LEU A 78 1.68 -2.28 7.23
C LEU A 78 1.85 -3.54 6.38
N SER A 79 1.49 -4.69 6.92
CA SER A 79 1.55 -5.95 6.16
C SER A 79 0.62 -5.91 4.96
N GLY A 80 -0.59 -5.38 5.14
CA GLY A 80 -1.55 -5.23 4.06
C GLY A 80 -1.07 -4.25 3.01
N LEU A 81 -0.52 -3.12 3.43
CA LEU A 81 0.01 -2.12 2.52
C LEU A 81 1.16 -2.70 1.69
N HIS A 82 2.06 -3.44 2.31
CA HIS A 82 3.16 -4.10 1.60
C HIS A 82 2.63 -5.09 0.57
N HIS A 83 1.59 -5.85 0.92
CA HIS A 83 0.96 -6.78 -0.01
C HIS A 83 0.39 -6.06 -1.24
N ILE A 84 -0.26 -4.91 -1.03
CA ILE A 84 -0.82 -4.11 -2.13
C ILE A 84 0.28 -3.56 -3.03
N LEU A 85 1.39 -3.11 -2.44
CA LEU A 85 2.48 -2.50 -3.19
C LEU A 85 3.37 -3.51 -3.90
N ARG A 86 3.40 -4.76 -3.44
CA ARG A 86 4.34 -5.78 -3.95
C ARG A 86 4.34 -5.91 -5.47
N PRO A 87 3.18 -6.05 -6.15
CA PRO A 87 3.21 -6.21 -7.62
C PRO A 87 3.85 -5.02 -8.32
N ILE A 88 3.62 -3.81 -7.79
CA ILE A 88 4.18 -2.58 -8.36
C ILE A 88 5.69 -2.55 -8.16
N LEU A 89 6.16 -2.97 -6.99
CA LEU A 89 7.58 -3.00 -6.68
C LEU A 89 8.32 -4.02 -7.54
N GLU A 90 7.68 -5.15 -7.83
CA GLU A 90 8.27 -6.19 -8.69
C GLU A 90 8.40 -5.72 -10.13
N GLU A 91 7.45 -4.92 -10.61
CA GLU A 91 7.51 -4.37 -11.97
C GLU A 91 8.58 -3.30 -12.11
N CYS A 92 9.03 -2.74 -11.02
CA CYS A 92 9.99 -1.63 -11.03
C CYS A 92 11.41 -2.08 -11.37
N ASP A 93 11.68 -3.35 -11.36
CA ASP A 93 13.00 -3.86 -11.75
C ASP A 93 13.18 -3.81 -13.29
#